data_a5a0f82c017199bb36215eee05a003ff
#
_entry.id   a5a0f82c017199bb36215eee05a003ff
#
_cell.length_a   1.000
_cell.length_b   1.000
_cell.length_c   1.000
_cell.angle_alpha   90.00
_cell.angle_beta   90.00
_cell.angle_gamma   90.00
#
_symmetry.space_group_name_H-M   'P 1'
#
loop_
_entity.id
_entity.type
_entity.pdbx_description
1 polymer ?
#
loop_
_entity_poly.entity_id
_entity_poly.type
_entity_poly.pdbx_seq_one_letter_code
_entity_poly.pdbx_strand_id
1 'polypeptide(L)'
;SFPTRRSSDLEAVEFLKHLSSVFKGRKDGAVLIAEESTAWPMVTGEPKKGGLGFDFKWNMGWMNDFTNYMRCDPLFRKNNYGELTFSMLYAYSENFILVFSHDEVVHGKGSMIGKMPGSDLEQKAENLRAAYGFMMGHPGKKLLFMGQDFAQVREWNENASLDWELLETDTHRQIQDYMKALNELYRKYPAMYAMDYDPEGFQWINCSYQQESMIIFVRKTKKPEESLLFVCNFDNMAHEKFRVGVPFEGKYKEILSSNAAEFGGSGAPNPRV
;
A
#
# COMPACT_ATOMS: atom_id res chain seq x y z
N SER A 1 -18.67 29.91 -14.42
CA SER A 1 -18.42 30.92 -13.40
C SER A 1 -18.37 30.27 -12.01
N PHE A 2 -17.23 30.31 -11.36
CA PHE A 2 -17.00 29.76 -10.03
C PHE A 2 -16.82 30.91 -9.01
N PRO A 3 -17.83 31.55 -8.47
CA PRO A 3 -17.54 32.57 -7.47
C PRO A 3 -18.21 32.42 -6.09
N THR A 4 -19.07 31.48 -5.84
CA THR A 4 -19.91 31.52 -4.64
C THR A 4 -19.57 30.50 -3.52
N ARG A 5 -18.57 29.65 -3.70
CA ARG A 5 -18.14 28.68 -2.67
C ARG A 5 -17.04 29.18 -1.72
N ARG A 6 -16.39 30.31 -2.01
CA ARG A 6 -15.16 30.72 -1.30
C ARG A 6 -15.35 31.16 0.15
N SER A 7 -16.48 31.76 0.54
CA SER A 7 -16.63 32.25 1.93
C SER A 7 -16.95 31.13 2.91
N SER A 8 -17.83 30.19 2.55
CA SER A 8 -18.13 29.02 3.38
C SER A 8 -16.94 28.07 3.50
N ASP A 9 -16.16 27.92 2.43
CA ASP A 9 -14.96 27.12 2.42
C ASP A 9 -13.86 27.69 3.33
N LEU A 10 -13.74 29.02 3.43
CA LEU A 10 -12.75 29.65 4.31
C LEU A 10 -13.07 29.48 5.80
N GLU A 11 -14.33 29.54 6.20
CA GLU A 11 -14.75 29.27 7.58
C GLU A 11 -14.48 27.81 7.97
N ALA A 12 -14.75 26.86 7.08
CA ALA A 12 -14.43 25.45 7.29
C ALA A 12 -12.92 25.22 7.40
N VAL A 13 -12.12 25.85 6.56
CA VAL A 13 -10.66 25.80 6.62
C VAL A 13 -10.13 26.34 7.95
N GLU A 14 -10.61 27.50 8.42
CA GLU A 14 -10.20 28.05 9.70
C GLU A 14 -10.65 27.20 10.88
N PHE A 15 -11.84 26.61 10.80
CA PHE A 15 -12.31 25.64 11.80
C PHE A 15 -11.36 24.43 11.88
N LEU A 16 -10.96 23.83 10.74
CA LEU A 16 -10.06 22.68 10.71
C LEU A 16 -8.67 23.00 11.24
N LYS A 17 -8.13 24.17 10.91
CA LYS A 17 -6.85 24.66 11.47
C LYS A 17 -6.92 24.83 12.99
N HIS A 18 -8.01 25.42 13.47
CA HIS A 18 -8.22 25.61 14.91
C HIS A 18 -8.37 24.25 15.61
N LEU A 19 -9.20 23.36 15.07
CA LEU A 19 -9.38 21.99 15.56
C LEU A 19 -8.04 21.26 15.69
N SER A 20 -7.25 21.25 14.62
CA SER A 20 -5.93 20.59 14.60
C SER A 20 -4.99 21.19 15.66
N SER A 21 -5.00 22.51 15.81
CA SER A 21 -4.15 23.20 16.79
C SER A 21 -4.52 22.86 18.22
N VAL A 22 -5.83 22.85 18.53
CA VAL A 22 -6.35 22.50 19.86
C VAL A 22 -6.07 21.03 20.16
N PHE A 23 -6.32 20.16 19.18
CA PHE A 23 -6.12 18.72 19.31
C PHE A 23 -4.66 18.37 19.61
N LYS A 24 -3.72 18.94 18.84
CA LYS A 24 -2.27 18.76 19.08
C LYS A 24 -1.81 19.36 20.41
N GLY A 25 -2.49 20.39 20.89
CA GLY A 25 -2.22 21.01 22.20
C GLY A 25 -2.47 20.06 23.39
N ARG A 26 -3.29 19.03 23.21
CA ARG A 26 -3.59 18.03 24.26
C ARG A 26 -2.37 17.18 24.64
N LYS A 27 -1.46 16.92 23.68
CA LYS A 27 -0.23 16.11 23.87
C LYS A 27 -0.48 14.71 24.46
N ASP A 28 -1.61 14.11 24.16
CA ASP A 28 -2.03 12.80 24.65
C ASP A 28 -1.66 11.64 23.69
N GLY A 29 -0.93 11.93 22.62
CA GLY A 29 -0.51 10.96 21.61
C GLY A 29 -1.58 10.62 20.56
N ALA A 30 -2.76 11.22 20.63
CA ALA A 30 -3.79 11.04 19.62
C ALA A 30 -3.39 11.73 18.31
N VAL A 31 -3.84 11.17 17.19
CA VAL A 31 -3.55 11.65 15.83
C VAL A 31 -4.81 12.00 15.08
N LEU A 32 -4.75 13.03 14.24
CA LEU A 32 -5.81 13.41 13.31
C LEU A 32 -5.47 12.93 11.90
N ILE A 33 -6.38 12.17 11.32
CA ILE A 33 -6.23 11.62 9.98
C ILE A 33 -7.35 12.19 9.10
N ALA A 34 -6.98 12.79 7.97
CA ALA A 34 -7.93 13.32 7.03
C ALA A 34 -8.30 12.27 5.97
N GLU A 35 -9.60 12.05 5.79
CA GLU A 35 -10.15 11.44 4.59
C GLU A 35 -10.54 12.57 3.64
N GLU A 36 -9.71 12.77 2.62
CA GLU A 36 -9.89 13.87 1.68
C GLU A 36 -9.38 13.43 0.31
N SER A 37 -10.28 13.39 -0.68
CA SER A 37 -10.01 12.80 -2.00
C SER A 37 -9.60 13.83 -3.07
N THR A 38 -9.64 15.14 -2.73
CA THR A 38 -9.29 16.18 -3.70
C THR A 38 -7.79 16.49 -3.67
N ALA A 39 -7.37 17.35 -4.60
CA ALA A 39 -6.01 17.87 -4.64
C ALA A 39 -5.80 19.10 -3.71
N TRP A 40 -6.58 19.21 -2.62
CA TRP A 40 -6.37 20.28 -1.65
C TRP A 40 -4.94 20.17 -1.06
N PRO A 41 -4.14 21.25 -1.15
CA PRO A 41 -2.74 21.19 -0.75
C PRO A 41 -2.56 21.34 0.76
N MET A 42 -1.44 20.79 1.27
CA MET A 42 -0.98 21.00 2.63
C MET A 42 -1.98 20.58 3.71
N VAL A 43 -2.75 19.52 3.49
CA VAL A 43 -3.66 18.97 4.51
C VAL A 43 -2.89 18.58 5.76
N THR A 44 -1.71 17.98 5.59
CA THR A 44 -0.81 17.59 6.69
C THR A 44 0.24 18.67 7.01
N GLY A 45 0.22 19.79 6.31
CA GLY A 45 1.12 20.90 6.51
C GLY A 45 0.82 21.69 7.80
N GLU A 46 1.83 22.37 8.33
CA GLU A 46 1.69 23.22 9.52
C GLU A 46 0.70 24.36 9.30
N PRO A 47 -0.25 24.63 10.23
CA PRO A 47 -1.21 25.74 10.10
C PRO A 47 -0.54 27.10 9.91
N LYS A 48 0.59 27.35 10.56
CA LYS A 48 1.37 28.61 10.43
C LYS A 48 1.94 28.82 9.02
N LYS A 49 2.09 27.75 8.24
CA LYS A 49 2.55 27.77 6.84
C LYS A 49 1.40 27.69 5.84
N GLY A 50 0.15 27.76 6.32
CA GLY A 50 -1.04 27.69 5.47
C GLY A 50 -1.69 26.31 5.39
N GLY A 51 -1.11 25.29 6.04
CA GLY A 51 -1.66 23.93 6.08
C GLY A 51 -2.84 23.79 7.03
N LEU A 52 -3.50 22.63 7.00
CA LEU A 52 -4.65 22.31 7.87
C LEU A 52 -4.23 21.69 9.20
N GLY A 53 -3.01 21.15 9.30
CA GLY A 53 -2.44 20.62 10.54
C GLY A 53 -2.84 19.21 10.89
N PHE A 54 -3.42 18.43 9.97
CA PHE A 54 -3.62 16.98 10.18
C PHE A 54 -2.28 16.26 10.31
N ASP A 55 -2.27 15.13 10.98
CA ASP A 55 -1.05 14.31 11.10
C ASP A 55 -0.85 13.47 9.85
N PHE A 56 -1.95 12.94 9.30
CA PHE A 56 -1.95 12.10 8.10
C PHE A 56 -3.14 12.41 7.20
N LYS A 57 -3.00 12.00 5.94
CA LYS A 57 -4.05 12.03 4.91
C LYS A 57 -4.13 10.67 4.22
N TRP A 58 -5.34 10.18 3.97
CA TRP A 58 -5.54 8.99 3.13
C TRP A 58 -5.12 9.25 1.69
N ASN A 59 -4.38 8.32 1.11
CA ASN A 59 -3.98 8.38 -0.29
C ASN A 59 -5.02 7.69 -1.18
N MET A 60 -6.11 8.38 -1.46
CA MET A 60 -7.17 7.87 -2.32
C MET A 60 -6.73 7.75 -3.79
N GLY A 61 -5.81 8.58 -4.26
CA GLY A 61 -5.22 8.49 -5.59
C GLY A 61 -4.48 7.18 -5.78
N TRP A 62 -3.55 6.86 -4.89
CA TRP A 62 -2.84 5.58 -4.90
C TRP A 62 -3.82 4.39 -4.84
N MET A 63 -4.81 4.46 -3.97
CA MET A 63 -5.80 3.39 -3.81
C MET A 63 -6.54 3.10 -5.11
N ASN A 64 -7.00 4.15 -5.80
CA ASN A 64 -7.71 4.01 -7.07
C ASN A 64 -6.80 3.45 -8.17
N ASP A 65 -5.63 4.05 -8.39
CA ASP A 65 -4.69 3.64 -9.42
C ASP A 65 -4.23 2.20 -9.20
N PHE A 66 -3.79 1.88 -7.97
CA PHE A 66 -3.29 0.56 -7.67
C PHE A 66 -4.39 -0.52 -7.73
N THR A 67 -5.61 -0.22 -7.27
CA THR A 67 -6.74 -1.15 -7.39
C THR A 67 -7.09 -1.40 -8.86
N ASN A 68 -7.11 -0.36 -9.69
CA ASN A 68 -7.35 -0.52 -11.12
C ASN A 68 -6.29 -1.40 -11.78
N TYR A 69 -5.01 -1.15 -11.46
CA TYR A 69 -3.91 -1.98 -11.95
C TYR A 69 -4.08 -3.45 -11.55
N MET A 70 -4.35 -3.71 -10.27
CA MET A 70 -4.47 -5.07 -9.75
C MET A 70 -5.70 -5.84 -10.28
N ARG A 71 -6.77 -5.13 -10.64
CA ARG A 71 -7.97 -5.73 -11.27
C ARG A 71 -7.73 -6.17 -12.71
N CYS A 72 -6.73 -5.61 -13.38
CA CYS A 72 -6.39 -6.03 -14.73
C CYS A 72 -5.90 -7.47 -14.76
N ASP A 73 -6.31 -8.22 -15.78
CA ASP A 73 -5.69 -9.49 -16.09
C ASP A 73 -4.17 -9.29 -16.25
N PRO A 74 -3.33 -10.12 -15.62
CA PRO A 74 -1.88 -9.97 -15.67
C PRO A 74 -1.30 -9.82 -17.07
N LEU A 75 -1.89 -10.49 -18.08
CA LEU A 75 -1.50 -10.36 -19.49
C LEU A 75 -1.58 -8.93 -20.03
N PHE A 76 -2.47 -8.10 -19.47
CA PHE A 76 -2.73 -6.73 -19.92
C PHE A 76 -2.19 -5.66 -18.97
N ARG A 77 -1.64 -6.02 -17.82
CA ARG A 77 -1.10 -5.08 -16.82
C ARG A 77 -0.05 -4.14 -17.38
N LYS A 78 0.74 -4.61 -18.33
CA LYS A 78 1.72 -3.78 -19.02
C LYS A 78 1.13 -2.51 -19.64
N ASN A 79 -0.13 -2.53 -20.05
CA ASN A 79 -0.80 -1.37 -20.66
C ASN A 79 -1.16 -0.29 -19.61
N ASN A 80 -1.22 -0.68 -18.34
CA ASN A 80 -1.58 0.19 -17.21
C ASN A 80 -0.41 0.40 -16.24
N TYR A 81 0.81 0.11 -16.66
CA TYR A 81 1.99 0.14 -15.80
C TYR A 81 2.22 1.49 -15.11
N GLY A 82 1.79 2.60 -15.73
CA GLY A 82 1.84 3.92 -15.14
C GLY A 82 1.09 4.04 -13.80
N GLU A 83 0.03 3.26 -13.60
CA GLU A 83 -0.75 3.26 -12.36
C GLU A 83 0.04 2.76 -11.14
N LEU A 84 1.11 1.96 -11.36
CA LEU A 84 2.05 1.56 -10.29
C LEU A 84 3.00 2.67 -9.86
N THR A 85 3.37 3.56 -10.79
CA THR A 85 4.47 4.51 -10.58
C THR A 85 4.00 5.93 -10.34
N PHE A 86 2.80 6.27 -10.79
CA PHE A 86 2.27 7.63 -10.76
C PHE A 86 2.22 8.21 -9.34
N SER A 87 1.83 7.42 -8.35
CA SER A 87 1.75 7.85 -6.96
C SER A 87 3.07 8.38 -6.40
N MET A 88 4.21 7.93 -6.92
CA MET A 88 5.52 8.39 -6.47
C MET A 88 5.83 9.84 -6.88
N LEU A 89 5.12 10.40 -7.86
CA LEU A 89 5.26 11.80 -8.23
C LEU A 89 4.79 12.75 -7.12
N TYR A 90 3.88 12.30 -6.27
CA TYR A 90 3.31 13.11 -5.19
C TYR A 90 3.43 12.47 -3.80
N ALA A 91 4.07 11.30 -3.68
CA ALA A 91 4.14 10.52 -2.44
C ALA A 91 4.65 11.30 -1.22
N TYR A 92 5.42 12.35 -1.44
CA TYR A 92 6.02 13.19 -0.39
C TYR A 92 5.38 14.57 -0.27
N SER A 93 4.26 14.82 -0.96
CA SER A 93 3.53 16.08 -0.84
C SER A 93 2.72 16.20 0.46
N GLU A 94 2.37 15.07 1.04
CA GLU A 94 1.61 14.92 2.28
C GLU A 94 2.12 13.73 3.09
N ASN A 95 1.75 13.64 4.36
CA ASN A 95 1.98 12.44 5.17
C ASN A 95 0.90 11.40 4.85
N PHE A 96 1.09 10.64 3.79
CA PHE A 96 0.08 9.72 3.31
C PHE A 96 -0.02 8.42 4.12
N ILE A 97 -1.26 7.94 4.26
CA ILE A 97 -1.59 6.55 4.59
C ILE A 97 -2.12 5.91 3.32
N LEU A 98 -1.51 4.81 2.89
CA LEU A 98 -2.04 3.96 1.83
C LEU A 98 -3.23 3.19 2.38
N VAL A 99 -4.38 3.31 1.75
CA VAL A 99 -5.63 2.81 2.32
C VAL A 99 -6.29 1.78 1.42
N PHE A 100 -6.74 0.70 2.05
CA PHE A 100 -7.85 -0.10 1.60
C PHE A 100 -8.89 -0.05 2.72
N SER A 101 -9.80 0.91 2.62
CA SER A 101 -10.80 1.21 3.64
C SER A 101 -12.06 0.36 3.50
N HIS A 102 -13.08 0.68 4.29
CA HIS A 102 -14.41 0.07 4.14
C HIS A 102 -15.04 0.40 2.79
N ASP A 103 -14.77 1.59 2.25
CA ASP A 103 -15.35 2.06 0.98
C ASP A 103 -14.97 1.17 -0.21
N GLU A 104 -13.84 0.50 -0.17
CA GLU A 104 -13.43 -0.42 -1.23
C GLU A 104 -14.15 -1.76 -1.19
N VAL A 105 -14.83 -2.09 -0.10
CA VAL A 105 -15.42 -3.41 0.15
C VAL A 105 -16.90 -3.39 0.51
N VAL A 106 -17.62 -2.35 0.08
CA VAL A 106 -19.07 -2.16 0.32
C VAL A 106 -19.80 -1.73 -0.94
N HIS A 107 -21.13 -1.74 -0.89
CA HIS A 107 -22.03 -1.14 -1.89
C HIS A 107 -21.86 -1.68 -3.31
N GLY A 108 -21.67 -3.00 -3.46
CA GLY A 108 -21.54 -3.65 -4.76
C GLY A 108 -20.14 -3.51 -5.39
N LYS A 109 -19.16 -3.01 -4.64
CA LYS A 109 -17.76 -2.92 -5.11
C LYS A 109 -17.01 -4.25 -5.03
N GLY A 110 -17.54 -5.23 -4.30
CA GLY A 110 -16.93 -6.54 -4.04
C GLY A 110 -15.82 -6.48 -2.99
N SER A 111 -15.36 -7.64 -2.52
CA SER A 111 -14.23 -7.74 -1.58
C SER A 111 -12.88 -7.54 -2.28
N MET A 112 -11.80 -7.35 -1.52
CA MET A 112 -10.47 -7.20 -2.11
C MET A 112 -10.04 -8.44 -2.90
N ILE A 113 -10.27 -9.64 -2.36
CA ILE A 113 -9.98 -10.87 -3.10
C ILE A 113 -10.91 -11.05 -4.30
N GLY A 114 -12.16 -10.59 -4.21
CA GLY A 114 -13.11 -10.60 -5.32
C GLY A 114 -12.68 -9.73 -6.49
N LYS A 115 -11.90 -8.67 -6.24
CA LYS A 115 -11.35 -7.78 -7.29
C LYS A 115 -10.16 -8.37 -8.01
N MET A 116 -9.48 -9.36 -7.40
CA MET A 116 -8.28 -9.95 -8.01
C MET A 116 -8.67 -10.82 -9.20
N PRO A 117 -7.90 -10.76 -10.31
CA PRO A 117 -8.08 -11.66 -11.43
C PRO A 117 -7.70 -13.09 -11.06
N GLY A 118 -8.32 -14.05 -11.71
CA GLY A 118 -8.07 -15.47 -11.50
C GLY A 118 -9.35 -16.29 -11.70
N SER A 119 -9.21 -17.53 -12.15
CA SER A 119 -10.30 -18.46 -12.39
C SER A 119 -10.77 -19.15 -11.09
N ASP A 120 -9.93 -19.19 -10.09
CA ASP A 120 -10.14 -19.83 -8.80
C ASP A 120 -9.62 -18.95 -7.65
N LEU A 121 -9.86 -19.42 -6.43
CA LEU A 121 -9.50 -18.68 -5.22
C LEU A 121 -7.98 -18.58 -5.04
N GLU A 122 -7.24 -19.62 -5.40
CA GLU A 122 -5.79 -19.70 -5.28
C GLU A 122 -5.10 -18.65 -6.16
N GLN A 123 -5.48 -18.53 -7.42
CA GLN A 123 -4.96 -17.51 -8.35
C GLN A 123 -5.28 -16.09 -7.86
N LYS A 124 -6.49 -15.87 -7.34
CA LYS A 124 -6.86 -14.60 -6.73
C LYS A 124 -6.02 -14.30 -5.49
N ALA A 125 -5.75 -15.31 -4.67
CA ALA A 125 -4.90 -15.19 -3.48
C ALA A 125 -3.45 -14.85 -3.85
N GLU A 126 -2.90 -15.42 -4.92
CA GLU A 126 -1.56 -15.07 -5.45
C GLU A 126 -1.48 -13.58 -5.80
N ASN A 127 -2.46 -13.08 -6.54
CA ASN A 127 -2.54 -11.67 -6.89
C ASN A 127 -2.70 -10.78 -5.65
N LEU A 128 -3.51 -11.19 -4.68
CA LEU A 128 -3.71 -10.44 -3.44
C LEU A 128 -2.45 -10.39 -2.58
N ARG A 129 -1.70 -11.49 -2.47
CA ARG A 129 -0.41 -11.49 -1.78
C ARG A 129 0.60 -10.56 -2.44
N ALA A 130 0.68 -10.56 -3.77
CA ALA A 130 1.53 -9.62 -4.51
C ALA A 130 1.12 -8.16 -4.23
N ALA A 131 -0.18 -7.87 -4.22
CA ALA A 131 -0.71 -6.55 -3.91
C ALA A 131 -0.34 -6.09 -2.50
N TYR A 132 -0.52 -6.94 -1.50
CA TYR A 132 -0.20 -6.59 -0.11
C TYR A 132 1.31 -6.43 0.10
N GLY A 133 2.14 -7.26 -0.54
CA GLY A 133 3.59 -7.10 -0.50
C GLY A 133 4.05 -5.75 -1.06
N PHE A 134 3.51 -5.34 -2.19
CA PHE A 134 3.79 -4.03 -2.79
C PHE A 134 3.30 -2.88 -1.90
N MET A 135 2.05 -2.95 -1.40
CA MET A 135 1.51 -1.96 -0.47
C MET A 135 2.43 -1.77 0.74
N MET A 136 2.88 -2.87 1.35
CA MET A 136 3.76 -2.81 2.53
C MET A 136 5.13 -2.22 2.20
N GLY A 137 5.67 -2.47 1.00
CA GLY A 137 6.94 -1.90 0.55
C GLY A 137 6.87 -0.44 0.11
N HIS A 138 5.73 0.03 -0.39
CA HIS A 138 5.55 1.41 -0.86
C HIS A 138 5.69 2.42 0.29
N PRO A 139 6.27 3.62 0.09
CA PRO A 139 6.30 4.68 1.12
C PRO A 139 4.91 5.07 1.63
N GLY A 140 4.84 5.49 2.89
CA GLY A 140 3.62 5.89 3.59
C GLY A 140 3.14 4.83 4.59
N LYS A 141 2.27 5.23 5.52
CA LYS A 141 1.63 4.31 6.48
C LYS A 141 0.60 3.44 5.77
N LYS A 142 0.09 2.42 6.45
CA LYS A 142 -0.78 1.41 5.87
C LYS A 142 -2.09 1.32 6.63
N LEU A 143 -3.19 1.19 5.90
CA LEU A 143 -4.50 0.89 6.46
C LEU A 143 -5.13 -0.25 5.65
N LEU A 144 -5.46 -1.32 6.34
CA LEU A 144 -6.22 -2.44 5.81
C LEU A 144 -7.47 -2.61 6.67
N PHE A 145 -8.65 -2.48 6.06
CA PHE A 145 -9.91 -2.60 6.80
C PHE A 145 -10.16 -4.05 7.21
N MET A 146 -10.91 -4.24 8.30
CA MET A 146 -11.18 -5.54 8.91
C MET A 146 -11.70 -6.58 7.92
N GLY A 147 -11.21 -7.82 8.05
CA GLY A 147 -11.56 -8.93 7.17
C GLY A 147 -10.72 -9.02 5.89
N GLN A 148 -10.05 -7.93 5.50
CA GLN A 148 -9.18 -7.95 4.32
C GLN A 148 -7.87 -8.72 4.58
N ASP A 149 -7.43 -8.77 5.83
CA ASP A 149 -6.21 -9.46 6.29
C ASP A 149 -6.28 -10.99 6.15
N PHE A 150 -7.48 -11.55 6.08
CA PHE A 150 -7.72 -12.97 5.76
C PHE A 150 -8.56 -13.17 4.50
N ALA A 151 -8.65 -12.13 3.66
CA ALA A 151 -9.33 -12.16 2.36
C ALA A 151 -10.81 -12.55 2.43
N GLN A 152 -11.58 -11.94 3.35
CA GLN A 152 -13.03 -12.15 3.41
C GLN A 152 -13.65 -12.01 2.01
N VAL A 153 -14.50 -12.98 1.63
CA VAL A 153 -15.06 -13.06 0.27
C VAL A 153 -16.26 -12.13 0.11
N ARG A 154 -17.11 -12.03 1.14
CA ARG A 154 -18.25 -11.11 1.13
C ARG A 154 -17.79 -9.67 1.35
N GLU A 155 -18.57 -8.74 0.83
CA GLU A 155 -18.46 -7.33 1.22
C GLU A 155 -18.67 -7.20 2.73
N TRP A 156 -18.04 -6.19 3.32
CA TRP A 156 -18.29 -5.86 4.71
C TRP A 156 -19.74 -5.43 4.92
N ASN A 157 -20.30 -5.90 6.02
CA ASN A 157 -21.68 -5.59 6.43
C ASN A 157 -21.70 -5.29 7.93
N GLU A 158 -22.10 -4.07 8.29
CA GLU A 158 -22.16 -3.61 9.67
C GLU A 158 -23.18 -4.40 10.54
N ASN A 159 -24.11 -5.09 9.90
CA ASN A 159 -25.13 -5.89 10.60
C ASN A 159 -24.73 -7.36 10.76
N ALA A 160 -23.51 -7.74 10.38
CA ALA A 160 -23.04 -9.12 10.45
C ALA A 160 -21.61 -9.19 11.01
N SER A 161 -21.29 -10.31 11.63
CA SER A 161 -19.91 -10.64 11.97
C SER A 161 -19.07 -10.85 10.71
N LEU A 162 -17.75 -10.71 10.82
CA LEU A 162 -16.83 -11.20 9.80
C LEU A 162 -16.96 -12.72 9.66
N ASP A 163 -16.60 -13.22 8.47
CA ASP A 163 -16.70 -14.64 8.12
C ASP A 163 -15.49 -15.42 8.69
N TRP A 164 -15.39 -15.48 10.03
CA TRP A 164 -14.27 -16.10 10.73
C TRP A 164 -14.07 -17.58 10.39
N GLU A 165 -15.11 -18.28 9.97
CA GLU A 165 -15.09 -19.65 9.49
C GLU A 165 -14.19 -19.86 8.27
N LEU A 166 -13.93 -18.81 7.47
CA LEU A 166 -13.01 -18.88 6.36
C LEU A 166 -11.59 -19.25 6.79
N LEU A 167 -11.20 -18.93 8.02
CA LEU A 167 -9.89 -19.30 8.57
C LEU A 167 -9.71 -20.80 8.81
N GLU A 168 -10.78 -21.59 8.73
CA GLU A 168 -10.69 -23.05 8.73
C GLU A 168 -10.14 -23.60 7.42
N THR A 169 -10.16 -22.80 6.35
CA THR A 169 -9.62 -23.17 5.04
C THR A 169 -8.17 -22.70 4.88
N ASP A 170 -7.39 -23.46 4.11
CA ASP A 170 -5.95 -23.20 3.97
C ASP A 170 -5.67 -21.86 3.31
N THR A 171 -6.35 -21.52 2.22
CA THR A 171 -6.07 -20.29 1.46
C THR A 171 -6.24 -19.03 2.30
N HIS A 172 -7.33 -18.92 3.07
CA HIS A 172 -7.59 -17.75 3.92
C HIS A 172 -6.62 -17.68 5.11
N ARG A 173 -6.31 -18.82 5.72
CA ARG A 173 -5.31 -18.89 6.81
C ARG A 173 -3.92 -18.49 6.29
N GLN A 174 -3.52 -18.97 5.11
CA GLN A 174 -2.23 -18.65 4.49
C GLN A 174 -2.11 -17.16 4.14
N ILE A 175 -3.19 -16.51 3.69
CA ILE A 175 -3.20 -15.04 3.48
C ILE A 175 -3.03 -14.32 4.82
N GLN A 176 -3.72 -14.75 5.87
CA GLN A 176 -3.56 -14.15 7.20
C GLN A 176 -2.13 -14.34 7.73
N ASP A 177 -1.55 -15.51 7.55
CA ASP A 177 -0.17 -15.78 7.97
C ASP A 177 0.84 -14.95 7.17
N TYR A 178 0.58 -14.73 5.88
CA TYR A 178 1.36 -13.78 5.08
C TYR A 178 1.25 -12.35 5.61
N MET A 179 0.05 -11.89 5.98
CA MET A 179 -0.15 -10.58 6.59
C MET A 179 0.54 -10.44 7.95
N LYS A 180 0.55 -11.50 8.78
CA LYS A 180 1.34 -11.54 10.02
C LYS A 180 2.83 -11.37 9.71
N ALA A 181 3.36 -12.13 8.75
CA ALA A 181 4.76 -12.06 8.34
C ALA A 181 5.14 -10.66 7.81
N LEU A 182 4.28 -10.03 7.00
CA LEU A 182 4.46 -8.65 6.55
C LEU A 182 4.49 -7.65 7.71
N ASN A 183 3.60 -7.79 8.69
CA ASN A 183 3.56 -6.93 9.87
C ASN A 183 4.79 -7.13 10.78
N GLU A 184 5.29 -8.34 10.91
CA GLU A 184 6.53 -8.63 11.64
C GLU A 184 7.73 -8.01 10.92
N LEU A 185 7.81 -8.15 9.60
CA LEU A 185 8.84 -7.53 8.78
C LEU A 185 8.78 -6.00 8.90
N TYR A 186 7.59 -5.41 8.83
CA TYR A 186 7.39 -3.97 9.00
C TYR A 186 7.94 -3.47 10.34
N ARG A 187 7.64 -4.16 11.44
CA ARG A 187 8.13 -3.78 12.78
C ARG A 187 9.62 -4.01 12.97
N LYS A 188 10.16 -5.06 12.33
CA LYS A 188 11.56 -5.49 12.50
C LYS A 188 12.53 -4.59 11.74
N TYR A 189 12.16 -4.12 10.56
CA TYR A 189 13.08 -3.41 9.67
C TYR A 189 12.72 -1.92 9.55
N PRO A 190 13.56 -1.03 10.12
CA PRO A 190 13.31 0.41 10.06
C PRO A 190 13.15 0.97 8.64
N ALA A 191 13.77 0.35 7.64
CA ALA A 191 13.60 0.75 6.24
C ALA A 191 12.13 0.74 5.77
N MET A 192 11.25 -0.03 6.44
CA MET A 192 9.83 -0.10 6.10
C MET A 192 9.06 1.16 6.49
N TYR A 193 9.53 1.93 7.49
CA TYR A 193 8.74 3.02 8.07
C TYR A 193 9.50 4.28 8.49
N ALA A 194 10.82 4.19 8.74
CA ALA A 194 11.55 5.28 9.37
C ALA A 194 11.65 6.54 8.51
N MET A 195 11.64 6.36 7.18
CA MET A 195 11.74 7.45 6.20
C MET A 195 10.55 7.46 5.23
N ASP A 196 9.34 7.17 5.72
CA ASP A 196 8.14 7.11 4.88
C ASP A 196 7.80 8.44 4.19
N TYR A 197 8.17 9.56 4.81
CA TYR A 197 7.86 10.91 4.34
C TYR A 197 9.11 11.70 3.90
N ASP A 198 10.23 10.99 3.76
CA ASP A 198 11.49 11.55 3.26
C ASP A 198 11.83 10.87 1.92
N PRO A 199 11.97 11.64 0.82
CA PRO A 199 12.30 11.07 -0.48
C PRO A 199 13.64 10.31 -0.50
N GLU A 200 14.56 10.58 0.42
CA GLU A 200 15.80 9.81 0.55
C GLU A 200 15.56 8.37 1.02
N GLY A 201 14.40 8.08 1.63
CA GLY A 201 13.99 6.75 2.08
C GLY A 201 13.59 5.79 0.97
N PHE A 202 13.54 6.25 -0.29
CA PHE A 202 13.11 5.45 -1.43
C PHE A 202 14.03 5.65 -2.63
N GLN A 203 14.19 4.60 -3.42
CA GLN A 203 14.92 4.69 -4.69
C GLN A 203 14.40 3.64 -5.66
N TRP A 204 14.03 4.08 -6.86
CA TRP A 204 13.83 3.16 -7.96
C TRP A 204 15.15 2.48 -8.33
N ILE A 205 15.15 1.16 -8.43
CA ILE A 205 16.21 0.40 -9.09
C ILE A 205 15.83 0.23 -10.55
N ASN A 206 14.59 -0.15 -10.81
CA ASN A 206 14.05 -0.16 -12.15
C ASN A 206 12.51 -0.01 -12.11
N CYS A 207 12.01 0.99 -12.82
CA CYS A 207 10.60 1.25 -13.04
C CYS A 207 10.24 1.28 -14.53
N SER A 208 11.04 0.61 -15.39
CA SER A 208 10.87 0.59 -16.83
C SER A 208 10.60 -0.81 -17.40
N TYR A 209 10.45 -1.81 -16.55
CA TYR A 209 10.09 -3.19 -16.96
C TYR A 209 8.58 -3.33 -17.19
N GLN A 210 8.05 -2.45 -18.04
CA GLN A 210 6.63 -2.41 -18.36
C GLN A 210 6.18 -3.69 -19.06
N GLN A 211 6.99 -4.22 -19.99
CA GLN A 211 6.62 -5.40 -20.76
C GLN A 211 6.53 -6.66 -19.89
N GLU A 212 7.39 -6.73 -18.89
CA GLU A 212 7.46 -7.82 -17.91
C GLU A 212 6.56 -7.57 -16.70
N SER A 213 5.84 -6.43 -16.64
CA SER A 213 5.04 -6.02 -15.49
C SER A 213 5.79 -6.13 -14.15
N MET A 214 7.10 -5.87 -14.17
CA MET A 214 7.98 -5.92 -13.00
C MET A 214 8.38 -4.53 -12.52
N ILE A 215 8.47 -4.37 -11.21
CA ILE A 215 8.94 -3.13 -10.59
C ILE A 215 9.91 -3.44 -9.47
N ILE A 216 11.01 -2.68 -9.41
CA ILE A 216 12.10 -2.93 -8.46
C ILE A 216 12.48 -1.62 -7.80
N PHE A 217 12.48 -1.63 -6.47
CA PHE A 217 12.83 -0.45 -5.67
C PHE A 217 13.51 -0.82 -4.36
N VAL A 218 14.11 0.16 -3.73
CA VAL A 218 14.75 0.03 -2.42
C VAL A 218 14.08 0.95 -1.41
N ARG A 219 13.82 0.43 -0.23
CA ARG A 219 13.54 1.21 0.97
C ARG A 219 14.84 1.35 1.77
N LYS A 220 15.10 2.57 2.20
CA LYS A 220 16.36 2.91 2.85
C LYS A 220 16.14 3.52 4.23
N THR A 221 17.16 3.41 5.05
CA THR A 221 17.39 4.30 6.19
C THR A 221 18.64 5.15 5.94
N LYS A 222 19.08 5.90 6.93
CA LYS A 222 20.38 6.61 6.87
C LYS A 222 21.58 5.65 6.90
N LYS A 223 21.33 4.35 7.13
CA LYS A 223 22.35 3.30 7.18
C LYS A 223 22.16 2.36 6.00
N PRO A 224 23.11 2.29 5.07
CA PRO A 224 23.02 1.46 3.86
C PRO A 224 22.71 -0.02 4.15
N GLU A 225 23.27 -0.57 5.22
CA GLU A 225 23.10 -1.97 5.63
C GLU A 225 21.68 -2.32 6.09
N GLU A 226 20.87 -1.34 6.41
CA GLU A 226 19.46 -1.52 6.78
C GLU A 226 18.51 -1.45 5.57
N SER A 227 19.05 -1.32 4.35
CA SER A 227 18.22 -1.20 3.15
C SER A 227 17.53 -2.51 2.79
N LEU A 228 16.31 -2.39 2.28
CA LEU A 228 15.51 -3.51 1.79
C LEU A 228 15.23 -3.35 0.30
N LEU A 229 15.57 -4.37 -0.48
CA LEU A 229 15.26 -4.46 -1.90
C LEU A 229 13.91 -5.16 -2.09
N PHE A 230 13.02 -4.53 -2.84
CA PHE A 230 11.73 -5.06 -3.26
C PHE A 230 11.78 -5.41 -4.75
N VAL A 231 11.44 -6.65 -5.07
CA VAL A 231 11.29 -7.14 -6.44
C VAL A 231 9.87 -7.63 -6.60
N CYS A 232 9.04 -6.90 -7.32
CA CYS A 232 7.64 -7.21 -7.49
C CYS A 232 7.38 -7.67 -8.92
N ASN A 233 6.93 -8.91 -9.07
CA ASN A 233 6.48 -9.48 -10.32
C ASN A 233 4.95 -9.49 -10.36
N PHE A 234 4.39 -8.71 -11.27
CA PHE A 234 2.94 -8.65 -11.52
C PHE A 234 2.54 -9.33 -12.85
N ASP A 235 3.50 -9.95 -13.53
CA ASP A 235 3.24 -10.76 -14.70
C ASP A 235 2.56 -12.09 -14.32
N ASN A 236 1.98 -12.77 -15.30
CA ASN A 236 1.47 -14.13 -15.16
C ASN A 236 2.55 -15.21 -15.36
N MET A 237 3.79 -14.80 -15.60
CA MET A 237 4.92 -15.70 -15.88
C MET A 237 6.01 -15.59 -14.80
N ALA A 238 6.67 -16.71 -14.54
CA ALA A 238 7.91 -16.73 -13.80
C ALA A 238 9.07 -16.27 -14.71
N HIS A 239 9.86 -15.34 -14.25
CA HIS A 239 11.04 -14.85 -14.97
C HIS A 239 12.30 -15.53 -14.41
N GLU A 240 12.67 -16.66 -14.98
CA GLU A 240 13.88 -17.37 -14.59
C GLU A 240 15.14 -16.59 -14.93
N LYS A 241 16.14 -16.60 -14.01
CA LYS A 241 17.44 -15.93 -14.19
C LYS A 241 17.31 -14.41 -14.47
N PHE A 242 16.26 -13.79 -13.97
CA PHE A 242 16.03 -12.36 -14.14
C PHE A 242 17.14 -11.57 -13.41
N ARG A 243 17.81 -10.67 -14.13
CA ARG A 243 18.88 -9.86 -13.57
C ARG A 243 18.31 -8.62 -12.89
N VAL A 244 18.56 -8.49 -11.61
CA VAL A 244 18.13 -7.37 -10.78
C VAL A 244 19.33 -6.50 -10.46
N GLY A 245 19.22 -5.19 -10.70
CA GLY A 245 20.18 -4.21 -10.19
C GLY A 245 20.08 -4.15 -8.65
N VAL A 246 21.21 -3.91 -8.02
CA VAL A 246 21.29 -3.75 -6.56
C VAL A 246 21.96 -2.43 -6.20
N PRO A 247 21.57 -1.75 -5.10
CA PRO A 247 22.09 -0.43 -4.77
C PRO A 247 23.54 -0.47 -4.22
N PHE A 248 23.96 -1.60 -3.67
CA PHE A 248 25.26 -1.76 -3.00
C PHE A 248 25.88 -3.11 -3.36
N GLU A 249 27.21 -3.16 -3.39
CA GLU A 249 27.94 -4.43 -3.46
C GLU A 249 27.73 -5.23 -2.18
N GLY A 250 27.57 -6.54 -2.30
CA GLY A 250 27.42 -7.42 -1.15
C GLY A 250 26.57 -8.65 -1.43
N LYS A 251 26.29 -9.39 -0.34
CA LYS A 251 25.43 -10.56 -0.38
C LYS A 251 24.00 -10.15 -0.03
N TYR A 252 23.06 -10.56 -0.85
CA TYR A 252 21.64 -10.37 -0.63
C TYR A 252 21.00 -11.67 -0.17
N LYS A 253 20.05 -11.57 0.76
CA LYS A 253 19.28 -12.70 1.28
C LYS A 253 17.80 -12.37 1.12
N GLU A 254 17.06 -13.28 0.51
CA GLU A 254 15.59 -13.23 0.55
C GLU A 254 15.12 -13.43 1.99
N ILE A 255 14.30 -12.52 2.47
CA ILE A 255 13.77 -12.54 3.84
C ILE A 255 12.26 -12.78 3.88
N LEU A 256 11.56 -12.55 2.77
CA LEU A 256 10.16 -12.85 2.58
C LEU A 256 9.86 -13.03 1.09
N SER A 257 9.08 -14.04 0.75
CA SER A 257 8.53 -14.23 -0.59
C SER A 257 7.02 -14.46 -0.47
N SER A 258 6.24 -13.71 -1.23
CA SER A 258 4.78 -13.94 -1.34
C SER A 258 4.43 -15.27 -2.01
N ASN A 259 5.43 -15.89 -2.67
CA ASN A 259 5.30 -17.19 -3.33
C ASN A 259 5.84 -18.36 -2.49
N ALA A 260 6.17 -18.15 -1.21
CA ALA A 260 6.59 -19.22 -0.32
C ALA A 260 5.43 -20.23 -0.10
N ALA A 261 5.78 -21.52 0.02
CA ALA A 261 4.80 -22.59 0.18
C ALA A 261 3.92 -22.42 1.44
N GLU A 262 4.49 -21.88 2.51
CA GLU A 262 3.78 -21.60 3.75
C GLU A 262 2.64 -20.59 3.59
N PHE A 263 2.70 -19.75 2.55
CA PHE A 263 1.65 -18.78 2.20
C PHE A 263 0.78 -19.24 1.01
N GLY A 264 0.87 -20.52 0.62
CA GLY A 264 0.11 -21.08 -0.50
C GLY A 264 0.69 -20.76 -1.88
N GLY A 265 1.96 -20.38 -1.95
CA GLY A 265 2.67 -20.21 -3.21
C GLY A 265 3.30 -21.52 -3.71
N SER A 266 3.92 -21.48 -4.90
CA SER A 266 4.62 -22.63 -5.50
C SER A 266 5.84 -23.10 -4.71
N GLY A 267 6.35 -22.26 -3.80
CA GLY A 267 7.49 -22.55 -2.94
C GLY A 267 8.84 -22.57 -3.65
N ALA A 268 8.91 -22.12 -4.90
CA ALA A 268 10.17 -22.06 -5.63
C ALA A 268 11.11 -21.04 -4.99
N PRO A 269 12.22 -21.46 -4.34
CA PRO A 269 13.13 -20.52 -3.71
C PRO A 269 13.96 -19.80 -4.77
N ASN A 270 14.25 -18.52 -4.52
CA ASN A 270 15.26 -17.84 -5.30
C ASN A 270 16.64 -18.37 -4.90
N PRO A 271 17.51 -18.71 -5.87
CA PRO A 271 18.86 -19.14 -5.55
C PRO A 271 19.59 -18.02 -4.78
N ARG A 272 20.45 -18.41 -3.85
CA ARG A 272 21.33 -17.46 -3.17
C ARG A 272 22.25 -16.82 -4.20
N VAL A 273 22.25 -15.50 -4.28
CA VAL A 273 23.13 -14.70 -5.14
C VAL A 273 24.28 -14.19 -4.30
#